data_3ee0da9a2734db13004f8f26e39e7226
#
_entry.id   3ee0da9a2734db13004f8f26e39e7226
#
_cell.length_a   1.000
_cell.length_b   1.000
_cell.length_c   1.000
_cell.angle_alpha   90.00
_cell.angle_beta   90.00
_cell.angle_gamma   90.00
#
_symmetry.space_group_name_H-M   'P 1'
#
loop_
_entity.id
_entity.type
_entity.pdbx_description
1 polymer ?
#
loop_
_entity_poly.entity_id
_entity_poly.type
_entity_poly.pdbx_seq_one_letter_code
_entity_poly.pdbx_strand_id
1 'polypeptide(L)'
;LYTNAAEKSGHLKVSIADSIYAWADTRLDSEEYDRAESLFKQALSIYSRLTDNETSYDMARTWSRMGDLYMLWEKPQAVPSYKKALSMFRGLHAPDSDYREETAHITNCMALISSANEEYDRASELYEECISIYESLCNDGHDNRADLAEAYCSLGETHCNLEAAEPAR
;
A
#
# COMPACT_ATOMS: atom_id res chain seq x y z
N LEU A 1 5.30 -2.88 39.06
CA LEU A 1 4.96 -1.44 39.02
C LEU A 1 5.65 -0.74 37.82
N TYR A 2 6.95 -0.99 37.56
CA TYR A 2 7.67 -0.37 36.44
C TYR A 2 7.25 -0.91 35.07
N THR A 3 6.93 -2.19 34.95
CA THR A 3 6.44 -2.80 33.70
C THR A 3 5.12 -2.17 33.24
N ASN A 4 4.17 -1.99 34.14
CA ASN A 4 2.85 -1.41 33.85
C ASN A 4 2.94 0.09 33.40
N ALA A 5 3.93 0.83 33.90
CA ALA A 5 4.15 2.22 33.48
C ALA A 5 4.80 2.31 32.07
N ALA A 6 5.71 1.39 31.75
CA ALA A 6 6.35 1.31 30.44
C ALA A 6 5.35 0.89 29.35
N GLU A 7 4.51 -0.11 29.62
CA GLU A 7 3.42 -0.56 28.73
C GLU A 7 2.42 0.57 28.46
N LYS A 8 1.94 1.25 29.52
CA LYS A 8 1.05 2.42 29.35
C LYS A 8 1.68 3.53 28.52
N SER A 9 2.99 3.77 28.68
CA SER A 9 3.73 4.74 27.88
C SER A 9 3.84 4.30 26.42
N GLY A 10 3.99 2.98 26.16
CA GLY A 10 3.98 2.39 24.81
C GLY A 10 2.65 2.61 24.12
N HIS A 11 1.55 2.19 24.72
CA HIS A 11 0.20 2.37 24.18
C HIS A 11 -0.15 3.84 23.91
N LEU A 12 0.27 4.76 24.78
CA LEU A 12 0.05 6.19 24.55
C LEU A 12 0.78 6.68 23.29
N LYS A 13 2.01 6.21 23.09
CA LYS A 13 2.79 6.58 21.88
C LYS A 13 2.18 6.01 20.62
N VAL A 14 1.67 4.77 20.63
CA VAL A 14 0.92 4.17 19.52
C VAL A 14 -0.29 5.04 19.20
N SER A 15 -1.14 5.35 20.18
CA SER A 15 -2.33 6.20 19.99
C SER A 15 -2.00 7.60 19.43
N ILE A 16 -0.85 8.17 19.80
CA ILE A 16 -0.39 9.44 19.24
C ILE A 16 0.00 9.25 17.77
N ALA A 17 0.73 8.19 17.44
CA ALA A 17 1.14 7.91 16.07
C ALA A 17 -0.07 7.64 15.16
N ASP A 18 -1.07 6.88 15.66
CA ASP A 18 -2.33 6.62 14.96
C ASP A 18 -3.11 7.91 14.68
N SER A 19 -3.14 8.82 15.65
CA SER A 19 -3.80 10.13 15.48
C SER A 19 -3.09 10.98 14.43
N ILE A 20 -1.76 10.96 14.41
CA ILE A 20 -0.94 11.66 13.40
C ILE A 20 -1.15 11.02 12.03
N TYR A 21 -1.19 9.68 11.95
CA TYR A 21 -1.51 8.95 10.71
C TYR A 21 -2.89 9.34 10.16
N ALA A 22 -3.93 9.31 11.00
CA ALA A 22 -5.28 9.69 10.58
C ALA A 22 -5.35 11.15 10.11
N TRP A 23 -4.59 12.02 10.75
CA TRP A 23 -4.48 13.41 10.30
C TRP A 23 -3.75 13.53 8.96
N ALA A 24 -2.68 12.76 8.76
CA ALA A 24 -1.97 12.68 7.48
C ALA A 24 -2.89 12.22 6.35
N ASP A 25 -3.70 11.20 6.62
CA ASP A 25 -4.68 10.65 5.68
C ASP A 25 -5.70 11.70 5.26
N THR A 26 -6.27 12.43 6.23
CA THR A 26 -7.17 13.56 5.96
C THR A 26 -6.50 14.68 5.13
N ARG A 27 -5.20 14.92 5.31
CA ARG A 27 -4.47 15.91 4.48
C ARG A 27 -4.24 15.39 3.06
N LEU A 28 -4.00 14.08 2.91
CA LEU A 28 -3.91 13.43 1.61
C LEU A 28 -5.22 13.57 0.83
N ASP A 29 -6.35 13.27 1.46
CA ASP A 29 -7.67 13.43 0.85
C ASP A 29 -8.01 14.88 0.47
N SER A 30 -7.36 15.84 1.12
CA SER A 30 -7.47 17.28 0.82
C SER A 30 -6.42 17.78 -0.17
N GLU A 31 -5.62 16.87 -0.77
CA GLU A 31 -4.52 17.17 -1.71
C GLU A 31 -3.42 18.06 -1.10
N GLU A 32 -3.34 18.14 0.24
CA GLU A 32 -2.30 18.88 0.95
C GLU A 32 -1.03 18.02 1.10
N TYR A 33 -0.41 17.63 -0.03
CA TYR A 33 0.63 16.59 -0.11
C TYR A 33 1.86 16.84 0.77
N ASP A 34 2.39 18.07 0.81
CA ASP A 34 3.54 18.42 1.66
C ASP A 34 3.24 18.19 3.16
N ARG A 35 2.03 18.52 3.59
CA ARG A 35 1.58 18.33 4.97
C ARG A 35 1.36 16.86 5.28
N ALA A 36 0.71 16.14 4.38
CA ALA A 36 0.48 14.71 4.51
C ALA A 36 1.81 13.97 4.63
N GLU A 37 2.78 14.26 3.77
CA GLU A 37 4.13 13.68 3.81
C GLU A 37 4.82 13.91 5.15
N SER A 38 4.79 15.15 5.63
CA SER A 38 5.39 15.52 6.92
C SER A 38 4.78 14.73 8.08
N LEU A 39 3.45 14.60 8.09
CA LEU A 39 2.71 13.87 9.13
C LEU A 39 2.95 12.35 9.06
N PHE A 40 2.93 11.74 7.87
CA PHE A 40 3.28 10.32 7.72
C PHE A 40 4.70 10.03 8.20
N LYS A 41 5.68 10.89 7.88
CA LYS A 41 7.06 10.76 8.39
C LYS A 41 7.13 10.87 9.91
N GLN A 42 6.33 11.73 10.53
CA GLN A 42 6.24 11.84 11.99
C GLN A 42 5.65 10.55 12.60
N ALA A 43 4.56 10.02 12.06
CA ALA A 43 3.98 8.76 12.51
C ALA A 43 5.02 7.62 12.42
N LEU A 44 5.68 7.44 11.27
CA LEU A 44 6.75 6.46 11.08
C LEU A 44 7.89 6.61 12.10
N SER A 45 8.28 7.86 12.42
CA SER A 45 9.32 8.11 13.43
C SER A 45 8.91 7.66 14.82
N ILE A 46 7.63 7.70 15.16
CA ILE A 46 7.13 7.22 16.45
C ILE A 46 7.04 5.70 16.42
N TYR A 47 6.40 5.10 15.42
CA TYR A 47 6.29 3.65 15.28
C TYR A 47 7.66 2.96 15.29
N SER A 48 8.66 3.49 14.59
CA SER A 48 10.01 2.90 14.51
C SER A 48 10.75 2.84 15.84
N ARG A 49 10.31 3.57 16.86
CA ARG A 49 10.87 3.54 18.22
C ARG A 49 10.16 2.54 19.14
N LEU A 50 9.09 1.93 18.65
CA LEU A 50 8.31 0.92 19.32
C LEU A 50 8.68 -0.43 18.67
N THR A 51 8.92 -1.45 19.47
CA THR A 51 9.54 -2.72 19.01
C THR A 51 8.59 -3.90 19.06
N ASP A 52 7.29 -3.70 18.80
CA ASP A 52 6.29 -4.75 18.78
C ASP A 52 5.76 -5.06 17.36
N ASN A 53 5.10 -6.21 17.23
CA ASN A 53 4.55 -6.64 15.93
C ASN A 53 3.39 -5.76 15.46
N GLU A 54 2.62 -5.17 16.37
CA GLU A 54 1.48 -4.31 16.03
C GLU A 54 1.97 -3.06 15.30
N THR A 55 3.03 -2.42 15.79
CA THR A 55 3.62 -1.25 15.13
C THR A 55 4.26 -1.56 13.79
N SER A 56 4.64 -2.82 13.55
CA SER A 56 5.17 -3.26 12.24
C SER A 56 4.08 -3.24 11.16
N TYR A 57 2.84 -3.60 11.50
CA TYR A 57 1.69 -3.45 10.60
C TYR A 57 1.40 -1.97 10.30
N ASP A 58 1.35 -1.13 11.33
CA ASP A 58 1.08 0.31 11.17
C ASP A 58 2.17 1.01 10.34
N MET A 59 3.42 0.57 10.47
CA MET A 59 4.52 1.04 9.61
C MET A 59 4.31 0.60 8.17
N ALA A 60 3.94 -0.65 7.92
CA ALA A 60 3.68 -1.15 6.57
C ALA A 60 2.54 -0.39 5.90
N ARG A 61 1.41 -0.21 6.63
CA ARG A 61 0.26 0.59 6.20
C ARG A 61 0.65 2.04 5.92
N THR A 62 1.46 2.64 6.76
CA THR A 62 1.91 4.02 6.56
C THR A 62 2.79 4.14 5.32
N TRP A 63 3.66 3.17 5.04
CA TRP A 63 4.45 3.14 3.80
C TRP A 63 3.59 2.95 2.56
N SER A 64 2.51 2.14 2.66
CA SER A 64 1.52 2.01 1.57
C SER A 64 0.86 3.35 1.26
N ARG A 65 0.33 4.05 2.28
CA ARG A 65 -0.30 5.37 2.11
C ARG A 65 0.67 6.45 1.64
N MET A 66 1.95 6.36 1.99
CA MET A 66 2.99 7.21 1.38
C MET A 66 3.21 6.87 -0.10
N GLY A 67 3.04 5.61 -0.48
CA GLY A 67 3.02 5.21 -1.89
C GLY A 67 1.89 5.90 -2.65
N ASP A 68 0.66 5.85 -2.10
CA ASP A 68 -0.53 6.50 -2.67
C ASP A 68 -0.31 8.02 -2.80
N LEU A 69 0.19 8.65 -1.73
CA LEU A 69 0.54 10.06 -1.72
C LEU A 69 1.50 10.43 -2.84
N TYR A 70 2.60 9.68 -3.00
CA TYR A 70 3.58 9.97 -4.03
C TYR A 70 3.09 9.64 -5.44
N MET A 71 2.19 8.66 -5.58
CA MET A 71 1.53 8.37 -6.85
C MET A 71 0.63 9.53 -7.26
N LEU A 72 -0.25 10.01 -6.37
CA LEU A 72 -1.11 11.18 -6.63
C LEU A 72 -0.34 12.47 -6.85
N TRP A 73 0.81 12.61 -6.20
CA TRP A 73 1.71 13.76 -6.35
C TRP A 73 2.69 13.62 -7.54
N GLU A 74 2.56 12.55 -8.32
CA GLU A 74 3.43 12.23 -9.47
C GLU A 74 4.93 12.22 -9.11
N LYS A 75 5.26 11.72 -7.92
CA LYS A 75 6.64 11.64 -7.42
C LYS A 75 7.24 10.25 -7.62
N PRO A 76 8.53 10.16 -7.99
CA PRO A 76 9.19 8.87 -8.21
C PRO A 76 9.33 8.02 -6.94
N GLN A 77 9.05 8.57 -5.76
CA GLN A 77 9.07 7.87 -4.48
C GLN A 77 7.90 6.89 -4.28
N ALA A 78 6.89 6.89 -5.15
CA ALA A 78 5.74 5.98 -5.07
C ALA A 78 6.18 4.51 -5.06
N VAL A 79 6.88 4.06 -6.09
CA VAL A 79 7.34 2.66 -6.22
C VAL A 79 8.27 2.23 -5.07
N PRO A 80 9.29 2.99 -4.65
CA PRO A 80 10.07 2.69 -3.46
C PRO A 80 9.24 2.53 -2.18
N SER A 81 8.23 3.38 -1.96
CA SER A 81 7.34 3.31 -0.79
C SER A 81 6.50 2.04 -0.79
N TYR A 82 5.88 1.70 -1.92
CA TYR A 82 5.12 0.46 -2.08
C TYR A 82 5.99 -0.79 -1.89
N LYS A 83 7.19 -0.83 -2.47
CA LYS A 83 8.14 -1.94 -2.25
C LYS A 83 8.50 -2.10 -0.78
N LYS A 84 8.64 -1.00 -0.06
CA LYS A 84 8.91 -1.02 1.38
C LYS A 84 7.73 -1.61 2.15
N ALA A 85 6.50 -1.17 1.84
CA ALA A 85 5.29 -1.71 2.44
C ALA A 85 5.15 -3.23 2.19
N LEU A 86 5.27 -3.67 0.93
CA LEU A 86 5.22 -5.10 0.58
C LEU A 86 6.26 -5.94 1.32
N SER A 87 7.50 -5.43 1.42
CA SER A 87 8.56 -6.12 2.18
C SER A 87 8.19 -6.28 3.64
N MET A 88 7.52 -5.30 4.23
CA MET A 88 7.06 -5.35 5.63
C MET A 88 5.88 -6.30 5.79
N PHE A 89 4.84 -6.23 4.95
CA PHE A 89 3.70 -7.16 4.99
C PHE A 89 4.15 -8.62 4.85
N ARG A 90 5.09 -8.92 3.95
CA ARG A 90 5.67 -10.27 3.78
C ARG A 90 6.45 -10.74 5.02
N GLY A 91 6.99 -9.82 5.81
CA GLY A 91 7.70 -10.10 7.06
C GLY A 91 6.80 -10.26 8.29
N LEU A 92 5.52 -9.90 8.17
CA LEU A 92 4.57 -10.03 9.27
C LEU A 92 4.07 -11.48 9.36
N HIS A 93 4.44 -12.15 10.43
CA HIS A 93 4.01 -13.51 10.74
C HIS A 93 2.97 -13.50 11.86
N ALA A 94 1.77 -13.01 11.58
CA ALA A 94 0.64 -13.12 12.50
C ALA A 94 -0.27 -14.27 12.01
N PRO A 95 -0.48 -15.33 12.82
CA PRO A 95 -1.18 -16.53 12.37
C PRO A 95 -2.64 -16.31 11.97
N ASP A 96 -3.24 -15.21 12.42
CA ASP A 96 -4.65 -14.89 12.17
C ASP A 96 -4.84 -13.61 11.33
N SER A 97 -3.77 -13.07 10.75
CA SER A 97 -3.84 -11.82 9.98
C SER A 97 -3.67 -12.09 8.49
N ASP A 98 -4.63 -11.62 7.72
CA ASP A 98 -4.65 -11.69 6.26
C ASP A 98 -4.30 -10.31 5.69
N TYR A 99 -3.16 -10.20 5.05
CA TYR A 99 -2.68 -8.97 4.41
C TYR A 99 -2.79 -9.03 2.88
N ARG A 100 -3.60 -9.94 2.36
CA ARG A 100 -3.79 -10.11 0.91
C ARG A 100 -4.41 -8.88 0.28
N GLU A 101 -5.37 -8.23 0.97
CA GLU A 101 -6.04 -7.04 0.45
C GLU A 101 -5.06 -5.88 0.27
N GLU A 102 -4.24 -5.58 1.29
CA GLU A 102 -3.20 -4.56 1.21
C GLU A 102 -2.14 -4.90 0.15
N THR A 103 -1.79 -6.18 0.03
CA THR A 103 -0.84 -6.64 -0.98
C THR A 103 -1.41 -6.47 -2.38
N ALA A 104 -2.67 -6.83 -2.61
CA ALA A 104 -3.35 -6.67 -3.89
C ALA A 104 -3.45 -5.19 -4.28
N HIS A 105 -3.88 -4.32 -3.35
CA HIS A 105 -3.95 -2.88 -3.57
C HIS A 105 -2.59 -2.31 -4.01
N ILE A 106 -1.53 -2.62 -3.27
CA ILE A 106 -0.17 -2.12 -3.59
C ILE A 106 0.28 -2.63 -4.96
N THR A 107 0.02 -3.91 -5.26
CA THR A 107 0.41 -4.52 -6.54
C THR A 107 -0.34 -3.86 -7.70
N ASN A 108 -1.64 -3.58 -7.53
CA ASN A 108 -2.45 -2.84 -8.50
C ASN A 108 -1.92 -1.42 -8.73
N CYS A 109 -1.59 -0.68 -7.68
CA CYS A 109 -1.00 0.66 -7.80
C CYS A 109 0.35 0.63 -8.55
N MET A 110 1.18 -0.38 -8.29
CA MET A 110 2.44 -0.55 -9.02
C MET A 110 2.22 -0.91 -10.48
N ALA A 111 1.18 -1.67 -10.82
CA ALA A 111 0.79 -1.97 -12.18
C ALA A 111 0.33 -0.71 -12.94
N LEU A 112 -0.50 0.13 -12.30
CA LEU A 112 -0.91 1.43 -12.84
C LEU A 112 0.29 2.32 -13.16
N ILE A 113 1.28 2.41 -12.26
CA ILE A 113 2.49 3.19 -12.48
C ILE A 113 3.30 2.62 -13.66
N SER A 114 3.43 1.29 -13.75
CA SER A 114 4.13 0.64 -14.85
C SER A 114 3.43 0.88 -16.21
N SER A 115 2.10 0.80 -16.24
CA SER A 115 1.30 1.11 -17.43
C SER A 115 1.45 2.56 -17.85
N ALA A 116 1.41 3.50 -16.90
CA ALA A 116 1.63 4.93 -17.16
C ALA A 116 3.05 5.24 -17.70
N ASN A 117 4.03 4.41 -17.36
CA ASN A 117 5.40 4.49 -17.87
C ASN A 117 5.61 3.71 -19.19
N GLU A 118 4.54 3.17 -19.78
CA GLU A 118 4.60 2.34 -20.99
C GLU A 118 5.38 1.03 -20.81
N GLU A 119 5.59 0.58 -19.55
CA GLU A 119 6.20 -0.70 -19.20
C GLU A 119 5.12 -1.82 -19.22
N TYR A 120 4.49 -2.03 -20.38
CA TYR A 120 3.27 -2.84 -20.51
C TYR A 120 3.43 -4.31 -20.13
N ASP A 121 4.57 -4.94 -20.46
CA ASP A 121 4.84 -6.34 -20.03
C ASP A 121 4.82 -6.45 -18.52
N ARG A 122 5.50 -5.53 -17.84
CA ARG A 122 5.55 -5.49 -16.40
C ARG A 122 4.21 -5.15 -15.76
N ALA A 123 3.45 -4.22 -16.37
CA ALA A 123 2.11 -3.88 -15.90
C ALA A 123 1.20 -5.11 -15.98
N SER A 124 1.25 -5.89 -17.09
CA SER A 124 0.49 -7.13 -17.24
C SER A 124 0.81 -8.15 -16.14
N GLU A 125 2.10 -8.41 -15.88
CA GLU A 125 2.52 -9.34 -14.81
C GLU A 125 1.98 -8.91 -13.44
N LEU A 126 2.02 -7.62 -13.12
CA LEU A 126 1.53 -7.09 -11.84
C LEU A 126 0.00 -7.15 -11.75
N TYR A 127 -0.74 -6.87 -12.85
CA TYR A 127 -2.19 -7.02 -12.86
C TYR A 127 -2.61 -8.50 -12.70
N GLU A 128 -1.93 -9.43 -13.35
CA GLU A 128 -2.19 -10.87 -13.16
C GLU A 128 -1.95 -11.30 -11.71
N GLU A 129 -0.86 -10.81 -11.06
CA GLU A 129 -0.60 -11.07 -9.65
C GLU A 129 -1.74 -10.53 -8.75
N CYS A 130 -2.17 -9.28 -8.91
CA CYS A 130 -3.22 -8.70 -8.08
C CYS A 130 -4.58 -9.35 -8.33
N ILE A 131 -4.92 -9.71 -9.57
CA ILE A 131 -6.13 -10.44 -9.93
C ILE A 131 -6.18 -11.78 -9.19
N SER A 132 -5.09 -12.55 -9.22
CA SER A 132 -5.02 -13.82 -8.50
C SER A 132 -5.28 -13.68 -6.99
N ILE A 133 -4.79 -12.58 -6.39
CA ILE A 133 -5.04 -12.30 -4.97
C ILE A 133 -6.52 -11.93 -4.74
N TYR A 134 -7.10 -11.04 -5.56
CA TYR A 134 -8.51 -10.65 -5.44
C TYR A 134 -9.46 -11.81 -5.69
N GLU A 135 -9.16 -12.71 -6.65
CA GLU A 135 -9.95 -13.95 -6.85
C GLU A 135 -9.94 -14.83 -5.60
N SER A 136 -8.75 -15.00 -4.98
CA SER A 136 -8.63 -15.77 -3.74
C SER A 136 -9.44 -15.13 -2.60
N LEU A 137 -9.38 -13.80 -2.43
CA LEU A 137 -10.18 -13.07 -1.44
C LEU A 137 -11.69 -13.25 -1.68
N CYS A 138 -12.14 -13.09 -2.92
CA CYS A 138 -13.55 -13.31 -3.28
C CYS A 138 -14.01 -14.73 -2.99
N ASN A 139 -13.19 -15.74 -3.26
CA ASN A 139 -13.49 -17.15 -2.97
C ASN A 139 -13.59 -17.42 -1.45
N ASP A 140 -12.82 -16.70 -0.65
CA ASP A 140 -12.88 -16.78 0.81
C ASP A 140 -14.03 -15.95 1.42
N GLY A 141 -14.83 -15.26 0.58
CA GLY A 141 -16.02 -14.53 0.96
C GLY A 141 -15.81 -13.03 1.22
N HIS A 142 -14.63 -12.48 0.90
CA HIS A 142 -14.38 -11.04 0.95
C HIS A 142 -15.06 -10.33 -0.23
N ASP A 143 -15.55 -9.10 -0.05
CA ASP A 143 -16.23 -8.34 -1.10
C ASP A 143 -15.28 -7.45 -1.90
N ASN A 144 -14.34 -8.07 -2.62
CA ASN A 144 -13.37 -7.40 -3.49
C ASN A 144 -13.73 -7.47 -4.98
N ARG A 145 -15.02 -7.69 -5.31
CA ARG A 145 -15.48 -7.85 -6.70
C ARG A 145 -15.29 -6.59 -7.55
N ALA A 146 -15.43 -5.42 -6.95
CA ALA A 146 -15.21 -4.15 -7.66
C ALA A 146 -13.74 -3.98 -8.04
N ASP A 147 -12.83 -4.21 -7.09
CA ASP A 147 -11.38 -4.14 -7.30
C ASP A 147 -10.92 -5.17 -8.34
N LEU A 148 -11.47 -6.40 -8.25
CA LEU A 148 -11.21 -7.46 -9.22
C LEU A 148 -11.65 -7.06 -10.63
N ALA A 149 -12.84 -6.48 -10.79
CA ALA A 149 -13.35 -6.05 -12.08
C ALA A 149 -12.49 -4.90 -12.67
N GLU A 150 -12.09 -3.95 -11.83
CA GLU A 150 -11.19 -2.86 -12.23
C GLU A 150 -9.84 -3.39 -12.70
N ALA A 151 -9.24 -4.33 -11.96
CA ALA A 151 -7.97 -4.94 -12.33
C ALA A 151 -8.05 -5.68 -13.68
N TYR A 152 -9.15 -6.40 -13.95
CA TYR A 152 -9.37 -7.03 -15.26
C TYR A 152 -9.50 -6.01 -16.39
N CYS A 153 -10.22 -4.91 -16.17
CA CYS A 153 -10.34 -3.83 -17.15
C CYS A 153 -8.96 -3.23 -17.48
N SER A 154 -8.18 -2.92 -16.45
CA SER A 154 -6.84 -2.34 -16.58
C SER A 154 -5.86 -3.29 -17.28
N LEU A 155 -5.95 -4.60 -17.01
CA LEU A 155 -5.19 -5.62 -17.73
C LEU A 155 -5.58 -5.65 -19.21
N GLY A 156 -6.88 -5.61 -19.53
CA GLY A 156 -7.38 -5.57 -20.92
C GLY A 156 -6.87 -4.35 -21.68
N GLU A 157 -6.90 -3.17 -21.07
CA GLU A 157 -6.35 -1.93 -21.65
C GLU A 157 -4.83 -2.04 -21.87
N THR A 158 -4.11 -2.64 -20.92
CA THR A 158 -2.66 -2.85 -21.01
C THR A 158 -2.33 -3.76 -22.19
N HIS A 159 -3.08 -4.85 -22.41
CA HIS A 159 -2.90 -5.73 -23.57
C HIS A 159 -3.18 -5.03 -24.91
N CYS A 160 -4.23 -4.21 -24.98
CA CYS A 160 -4.50 -3.40 -26.20
C CYS A 160 -3.34 -2.44 -26.50
N ASN A 161 -2.75 -1.82 -25.47
CA ASN A 161 -1.62 -0.91 -25.65
C ASN A 161 -0.36 -1.67 -26.05
N LEU A 162 -0.12 -2.86 -25.52
CA LEU A 162 1.00 -3.72 -25.89
C LEU A 162 0.92 -4.15 -27.36
N GLU A 163 -0.25 -4.59 -27.82
CA GLU A 163 -0.49 -4.93 -29.23
C GLU A 163 -0.31 -3.72 -30.17
N ALA A 164 -0.73 -2.52 -29.74
CA ALA A 164 -0.57 -1.30 -30.50
C ALA A 164 0.90 -0.82 -30.57
N ALA A 165 1.71 -1.17 -29.56
CA ALA A 165 3.13 -0.83 -29.50
C ALA A 165 4.01 -1.78 -30.34
N GLU A 166 3.53 -3.00 -30.65
CA GLU A 166 4.23 -3.91 -31.55
C GLU A 166 4.09 -3.38 -33.02
N PRO A 167 5.22 -3.07 -33.68
CA PRO A 167 5.14 -2.67 -35.10
C PRO A 167 4.57 -3.83 -35.90
N ALA A 168 3.58 -3.53 -36.78
CA ALA A 168 3.01 -4.50 -37.69
C ALA A 168 4.14 -5.18 -38.49
N ARG A 169 4.34 -6.47 -38.20
CA ARG A 169 5.28 -7.35 -38.87
C ARG A 169 4.78 -7.74 -40.22
#